data_7f73d525be3bf66ec4eb301bc84ba3a2
#
_entry.id   7f73d525be3bf66ec4eb301bc84ba3a2
#
_cell.length_a   1.000
_cell.length_b   1.000
_cell.length_c   1.000
_cell.angle_alpha   90.00
_cell.angle_beta   90.00
_cell.angle_gamma   90.00
#
_symmetry.space_group_name_H-M   'P 1'
#
loop_
_entity.id
_entity.type
_entity.pdbx_description
1 polymer ?
#
loop_
_entity_poly.entity_id
_entity_poly.type
_entity_poly.pdbx_seq_one_letter_code
_entity_poly.pdbx_strand_id
1 'polypeptide(L)'
;MKNKFYMLLLVSGIGLMSCVEGELQREYTDSVNVFIGTGGHGHTFPGATLPHGMVQLSPDTRLIGWDACSGYYYDDTSIIGFSHTHLSGTGIGDYGDILFMPIVGEKPLVAGTEEKPDEGYRSRFSHDKESARPGYYQVLLQDDSINVELTATLRAGLHRYTYPKGSDARLIIDMEPTIHGLSLIHI
;
A
#
# COMPACT_ATOMS: atom_id res chain seq x y z
N MET A 1 5.46 6.69 -79.18
CA MET A 1 6.42 5.98 -78.36
C MET A 1 6.74 6.82 -77.12
N LYS A 2 5.88 6.91 -76.13
CA LYS A 2 6.16 7.57 -74.85
C LYS A 2 4.98 7.25 -73.91
N ASN A 3 4.86 6.08 -73.32
CA ASN A 3 3.91 5.82 -72.20
C ASN A 3 4.11 4.43 -71.54
N LYS A 4 5.33 3.99 -71.34
CA LYS A 4 5.61 2.72 -70.67
C LYS A 4 6.57 2.81 -69.47
N PHE A 5 6.81 3.98 -68.86
CA PHE A 5 7.83 4.14 -67.85
C PHE A 5 7.29 4.54 -66.47
N TYR A 6 5.98 4.66 -66.27
CA TYR A 6 5.40 5.09 -65.01
C TYR A 6 4.71 3.98 -64.21
N MET A 7 4.80 2.73 -64.60
CA MET A 7 4.10 1.63 -63.91
C MET A 7 5.03 0.72 -63.09
N LEU A 8 6.29 1.10 -62.93
CA LEU A 8 7.26 0.27 -62.16
C LEU A 8 7.71 0.87 -60.83
N LEU A 9 7.11 1.99 -60.38
CA LEU A 9 7.51 2.68 -59.13
C LEU A 9 6.45 2.61 -58.03
N LEU A 10 5.39 1.82 -58.19
CA LEU A 10 4.27 1.75 -57.24
C LEU A 10 4.17 0.42 -56.49
N VAL A 11 5.15 -0.47 -56.62
CA VAL A 11 5.13 -1.80 -55.98
C VAL A 11 6.19 -1.97 -54.86
N SER A 12 7.06 -1.02 -54.62
CA SER A 12 8.10 -1.13 -53.59
C SER A 12 7.81 -0.44 -52.25
N GLY A 13 6.53 -0.06 -52.02
CA GLY A 13 6.11 0.62 -50.79
C GLY A 13 5.34 -0.23 -49.77
N ILE A 14 5.13 -1.52 -50.03
CA ILE A 14 4.38 -2.41 -49.11
C ILE A 14 5.29 -3.52 -48.61
N GLY A 15 6.13 -3.18 -47.67
CA GLY A 15 6.93 -4.21 -47.08
C GLY A 15 7.89 -3.64 -46.06
N LEU A 16 7.43 -3.39 -44.87
CA LEU A 16 8.17 -3.40 -43.60
C LEU A 16 7.29 -2.75 -42.50
N MET A 17 6.03 -3.16 -42.39
CA MET A 17 5.43 -3.17 -41.07
C MET A 17 5.95 -4.43 -40.40
N SER A 18 7.17 -4.37 -39.88
CA SER A 18 7.67 -5.26 -38.86
C SER A 18 6.76 -5.02 -37.66
N CYS A 19 5.87 -5.96 -37.39
CA CYS A 19 5.32 -6.08 -36.06
C CYS A 19 6.53 -6.29 -35.15
N VAL A 20 6.95 -5.24 -34.46
CA VAL A 20 7.71 -5.39 -33.23
C VAL A 20 6.69 -6.02 -32.28
N GLU A 21 6.67 -7.37 -32.23
CA GLU A 21 6.19 -8.06 -31.06
C GLU A 21 7.07 -7.52 -29.95
N GLY A 22 6.56 -6.55 -29.17
CA GLY A 22 7.18 -6.16 -27.92
C GLY A 22 7.19 -7.42 -27.10
N GLU A 23 8.37 -8.03 -26.93
CA GLU A 23 8.57 -8.97 -25.84
C GLU A 23 7.98 -8.30 -24.62
N LEU A 24 6.97 -8.90 -24.01
CA LEU A 24 6.44 -8.51 -22.71
C LEU A 24 7.66 -8.58 -21.78
N GLN A 25 8.30 -7.44 -21.58
CA GLN A 25 9.45 -7.34 -20.69
C GLN A 25 8.93 -7.70 -19.31
N ARG A 26 9.21 -8.93 -18.88
CA ARG A 26 8.79 -9.43 -17.58
C ARG A 26 9.44 -8.55 -16.53
N GLU A 27 8.63 -7.78 -15.83
CA GLU A 27 9.13 -7.00 -14.70
C GLU A 27 9.47 -7.96 -13.56
N TYR A 28 10.70 -7.95 -13.10
CA TYR A 28 11.15 -8.81 -12.00
C TYR A 28 10.35 -8.55 -10.72
N THR A 29 9.82 -7.35 -10.55
CA THR A 29 8.92 -6.96 -9.46
C THR A 29 7.65 -7.80 -9.40
N ASP A 30 7.15 -8.31 -10.54
CA ASP A 30 5.95 -9.16 -10.58
C ASP A 30 6.15 -10.53 -9.91
N SER A 31 7.42 -10.90 -9.69
CA SER A 31 7.77 -12.16 -9.01
C SER A 31 8.00 -11.99 -7.50
N VAL A 32 7.87 -10.78 -6.97
CA VAL A 32 8.08 -10.48 -5.55
C VAL A 32 6.75 -10.57 -4.80
N ASN A 33 6.68 -11.45 -3.81
CA ASN A 33 5.57 -11.48 -2.86
C ASN A 33 5.98 -10.72 -1.59
N VAL A 34 5.42 -9.53 -1.42
CA VAL A 34 5.73 -8.65 -0.27
C VAL A 34 5.08 -9.10 1.05
N PHE A 35 4.18 -10.09 1.01
CA PHE A 35 3.60 -10.68 2.22
C PHE A 35 4.49 -11.76 2.87
N ILE A 36 5.60 -12.14 2.25
CA ILE A 36 6.55 -13.08 2.87
C ILE A 36 7.13 -12.44 4.14
N GLY A 37 6.96 -13.14 5.25
CA GLY A 37 7.45 -12.70 6.57
C GLY A 37 6.50 -11.77 7.33
N THR A 38 5.30 -11.48 6.83
CA THR A 38 4.32 -10.64 7.54
C THR A 38 3.53 -11.39 8.62
N GLY A 39 3.68 -12.71 8.70
CA GLY A 39 3.09 -13.56 9.74
C GLY A 39 4.16 -14.36 10.50
N GLY A 40 3.74 -15.10 11.55
CA GLY A 40 4.65 -15.83 12.43
C GLY A 40 5.69 -14.90 13.05
N HIS A 41 6.96 -15.28 13.02
CA HIS A 41 8.09 -14.50 13.55
C HIS A 41 8.89 -13.79 12.44
N GLY A 42 8.25 -13.42 11.34
CA GLY A 42 8.95 -12.85 10.17
C GLY A 42 9.28 -11.35 10.31
N HIS A 43 8.46 -10.59 11.03
CA HIS A 43 8.65 -9.18 11.35
C HIS A 43 8.87 -8.30 10.09
N THR A 44 8.01 -8.44 9.09
CA THR A 44 7.99 -7.60 7.90
C THR A 44 6.63 -6.95 7.70
N PHE A 45 6.57 -5.95 6.85
CA PHE A 45 5.34 -5.24 6.49
C PHE A 45 5.13 -5.25 4.96
N PRO A 46 3.88 -5.27 4.46
CA PRO A 46 3.59 -5.40 3.02
C PRO A 46 3.51 -4.06 2.29
N GLY A 47 3.74 -2.95 2.99
CA GLY A 47 3.47 -1.60 2.49
C GLY A 47 4.38 -1.12 1.37
N ALA A 48 4.06 0.07 0.87
CA ALA A 48 4.78 0.72 -0.21
C ALA A 48 6.10 1.32 0.29
N THR A 49 7.21 0.76 -0.19
CA THR A 49 8.56 1.27 0.08
C THR A 49 9.44 1.14 -1.16
N LEU A 50 10.46 1.97 -1.24
CA LEU A 50 11.52 1.85 -2.24
C LEU A 50 12.83 1.42 -1.59
N PRO A 51 13.73 0.75 -2.32
CA PRO A 51 15.05 0.41 -1.81
C PRO A 51 15.75 1.65 -1.24
N HIS A 52 16.17 1.55 0.03
CA HIS A 52 16.82 2.65 0.76
C HIS A 52 15.99 3.93 0.91
N GLY A 53 14.66 3.83 0.78
CA GLY A 53 13.74 4.96 1.01
C GLY A 53 13.66 5.32 2.50
N MET A 54 13.43 6.60 2.79
CA MET A 54 13.14 7.09 4.15
C MET A 54 11.68 6.82 4.56
N VAL A 55 10.81 6.54 3.57
CA VAL A 55 9.38 6.28 3.79
C VAL A 55 9.12 4.80 3.60
N GLN A 56 8.49 4.20 4.62
CA GLN A 56 7.96 2.84 4.64
C GLN A 56 6.48 2.94 4.95
N LEU A 57 5.67 3.27 3.92
CA LEU A 57 4.24 3.52 4.06
C LEU A 57 3.47 2.20 4.06
N SER A 58 2.87 1.85 5.20
CA SER A 58 2.23 0.54 5.40
C SER A 58 0.98 0.63 6.26
N PRO A 59 0.06 -0.34 6.15
CA PRO A 59 -0.97 -0.51 7.15
C PRO A 59 -0.40 -0.95 8.49
N ASP A 60 -1.05 -0.51 9.58
CA ASP A 60 -0.83 -0.95 10.94
C ASP A 60 -2.04 -1.73 11.41
N THR A 61 -1.84 -2.97 11.88
CA THR A 61 -2.90 -3.82 12.43
C THR A 61 -2.85 -3.88 13.95
N ARG A 62 -1.64 -3.82 14.54
CA ARG A 62 -1.43 -3.73 15.97
C ARG A 62 -0.15 -2.95 16.32
N LEU A 63 -0.13 -2.36 17.53
CA LEU A 63 0.98 -1.53 18.00
C LEU A 63 1.79 -2.21 19.11
N ILE A 64 1.38 -3.39 19.56
CA ILE A 64 2.00 -4.13 20.66
C ILE A 64 2.15 -5.60 20.29
N GLY A 65 3.14 -6.25 20.87
CA GLY A 65 3.41 -7.66 20.68
C GLY A 65 4.67 -7.91 19.85
N TRP A 66 5.43 -8.90 20.24
CA TRP A 66 6.69 -9.27 19.59
C TRP A 66 6.54 -9.52 18.08
N ASP A 67 5.52 -10.27 17.68
CA ASP A 67 5.33 -10.70 16.30
C ASP A 67 4.82 -9.57 15.39
N ALA A 68 4.29 -8.50 15.96
CA ALA A 68 3.79 -7.36 15.21
C ALA A 68 4.68 -6.11 15.33
N CYS A 69 5.96 -6.28 15.65
CA CYS A 69 6.90 -5.17 15.82
C CYS A 69 7.12 -4.35 14.54
N SER A 70 6.69 -4.85 13.37
CA SER A 70 6.67 -4.11 12.11
C SER A 70 5.35 -3.38 11.83
N GLY A 71 4.41 -3.32 12.80
CA GLY A 71 3.11 -2.65 12.67
C GLY A 71 2.02 -3.49 12.02
N TYR A 72 2.36 -4.40 11.13
CA TYR A 72 1.43 -5.28 10.44
C TYR A 72 1.63 -6.74 10.84
N TYR A 73 0.51 -7.46 11.06
CA TYR A 73 0.52 -8.90 11.27
C TYR A 73 -0.55 -9.57 10.40
N TYR A 74 -0.14 -10.59 9.62
CA TYR A 74 -0.96 -11.16 8.56
C TYR A 74 -2.27 -11.77 9.04
N ASP A 75 -2.30 -12.40 10.22
CA ASP A 75 -3.51 -13.06 10.73
C ASP A 75 -4.50 -12.07 11.38
N ASP A 76 -4.18 -10.78 11.45
CA ASP A 76 -5.09 -9.77 11.98
C ASP A 76 -6.22 -9.48 10.98
N THR A 77 -7.38 -9.10 11.51
CA THR A 77 -8.61 -8.90 10.73
C THR A 77 -9.05 -7.45 10.64
N SER A 78 -8.32 -6.54 11.29
CA SER A 78 -8.61 -5.11 11.26
C SER A 78 -7.36 -4.24 11.21
N ILE A 79 -7.47 -3.11 10.51
CA ILE A 79 -6.43 -2.09 10.33
C ILE A 79 -6.74 -0.91 11.25
N ILE A 80 -5.73 -0.44 11.99
CA ILE A 80 -5.79 0.77 12.82
C ILE A 80 -5.66 2.01 11.95
N GLY A 81 -4.78 1.95 10.95
CA GLY A 81 -4.50 3.03 10.02
C GLY A 81 -3.26 2.76 9.20
N PHE A 82 -2.67 3.83 8.70
CA PHE A 82 -1.52 3.78 7.78
C PHE A 82 -0.46 4.77 8.24
N SER A 83 0.70 4.28 8.67
CA SER A 83 1.82 5.13 9.09
C SER A 83 2.96 5.11 8.07
N HIS A 84 3.92 6.03 8.23
CA HIS A 84 4.94 6.29 7.22
C HIS A 84 6.30 5.67 7.52
N THR A 85 6.47 5.13 8.72
CA THR A 85 7.76 4.61 9.17
C THR A 85 7.58 3.25 9.83
N HIS A 86 8.31 2.25 9.31
CA HIS A 86 8.28 0.87 9.81
C HIS A 86 9.69 0.29 9.81
N LEU A 87 9.96 -0.59 10.76
CA LEU A 87 11.13 -1.47 10.75
C LEU A 87 10.74 -2.87 10.29
N SER A 88 11.68 -3.60 9.75
CA SER A 88 11.51 -5.01 9.39
C SER A 88 12.66 -5.87 9.86
N GLY A 89 12.37 -7.12 10.24
CA GLY A 89 13.35 -8.16 10.52
C GLY A 89 14.08 -8.08 11.86
N THR A 90 13.73 -7.14 12.75
CA THR A 90 14.49 -6.92 14.00
C THR A 90 13.85 -7.56 15.22
N GLY A 91 12.54 -7.75 15.25
CA GLY A 91 11.80 -8.14 16.44
C GLY A 91 11.78 -7.08 17.55
N ILE A 92 12.09 -5.84 17.22
CA ILE A 92 11.98 -4.67 18.12
C ILE A 92 10.93 -3.76 17.51
N GLY A 93 9.89 -3.44 18.29
CA GLY A 93 8.88 -2.47 17.90
C GLY A 93 9.43 -1.06 18.02
N ASP A 94 9.39 -0.33 16.93
CA ASP A 94 9.71 1.08 16.87
C ASP A 94 9.04 1.71 15.64
N TYR A 95 8.95 3.04 15.60
CA TYR A 95 8.25 3.79 14.56
C TYR A 95 6.71 3.62 14.60
N GLY A 96 6.04 3.66 13.45
CA GLY A 96 4.59 3.75 13.37
C GLY A 96 4.08 5.18 13.60
N ASP A 97 4.96 6.17 13.41
CA ASP A 97 4.66 7.57 13.68
C ASP A 97 3.68 8.16 12.68
N ILE A 98 2.80 9.02 13.19
CA ILE A 98 1.80 9.78 12.44
C ILE A 98 0.91 8.84 11.61
N LEU A 99 -0.11 8.34 12.27
CA LEU A 99 -1.05 7.41 11.67
C LEU A 99 -2.20 8.17 10.99
N PHE A 100 -2.54 7.75 9.79
CA PHE A 100 -3.64 8.27 8.98
C PHE A 100 -4.73 7.22 8.86
N MET A 101 -5.96 7.55 9.26
CA MET A 101 -7.10 6.65 9.10
C MET A 101 -8.26 7.36 8.43
N PRO A 102 -8.62 6.98 7.18
CA PRO A 102 -9.82 7.48 6.52
C PRO A 102 -11.06 6.84 7.13
N ILE A 103 -12.08 7.64 7.39
CA ILE A 103 -13.35 7.21 7.99
C ILE A 103 -14.54 7.88 7.32
N VAL A 104 -15.73 7.32 7.51
CA VAL A 104 -16.99 7.95 7.14
C VAL A 104 -17.72 8.38 8.42
N GLY A 105 -18.15 9.66 8.46
CA GLY A 105 -18.89 10.21 9.59
C GLY A 105 -18.04 10.39 10.85
N GLU A 106 -18.68 10.38 12.01
CA GLU A 106 -18.01 10.50 13.31
C GLU A 106 -17.68 9.14 13.89
N LYS A 107 -16.46 8.99 14.41
CA LYS A 107 -16.02 7.81 15.16
C LYS A 107 -15.32 8.24 16.45
N PRO A 108 -15.23 7.36 17.46
CA PRO A 108 -14.39 7.61 18.62
C PRO A 108 -12.95 7.88 18.20
N LEU A 109 -12.28 8.83 18.87
CA LEU A 109 -10.87 9.16 18.60
C LEU A 109 -9.90 8.22 19.36
N VAL A 110 -10.23 6.94 19.39
CA VAL A 110 -9.40 5.86 19.94
C VAL A 110 -9.34 4.73 18.91
N ALA A 111 -8.24 4.02 18.86
CA ALA A 111 -8.06 2.96 17.87
C ALA A 111 -9.03 1.78 18.04
N GLY A 112 -9.49 1.52 19.28
CA GLY A 112 -10.19 0.28 19.61
C GLY A 112 -9.23 -0.91 19.72
N THR A 113 -9.76 -2.11 19.90
CA THR A 113 -8.96 -3.33 19.95
C THR A 113 -9.33 -4.29 18.83
N GLU A 114 -8.50 -5.30 18.58
CA GLU A 114 -8.78 -6.33 17.56
C GLU A 114 -10.09 -7.09 17.85
N GLU A 115 -10.34 -7.39 19.13
CA GLU A 115 -11.55 -8.09 19.57
C GLU A 115 -12.80 -7.21 19.51
N LYS A 116 -12.61 -5.88 19.56
CA LYS A 116 -13.68 -4.90 19.58
C LYS A 116 -13.39 -3.70 18.65
N PRO A 117 -13.33 -3.95 17.35
CA PRO A 117 -13.03 -2.88 16.37
C PRO A 117 -14.08 -1.78 16.38
N ASP A 118 -15.34 -2.09 16.67
CA ASP A 118 -16.45 -1.13 16.70
C ASP A 118 -16.39 -0.12 17.87
N GLU A 119 -15.52 -0.34 18.87
CA GLU A 119 -15.30 0.61 19.97
C GLU A 119 -14.33 1.74 19.60
N GLY A 120 -13.76 1.74 18.38
CA GLY A 120 -12.80 2.73 17.91
C GLY A 120 -12.96 3.13 16.45
N TYR A 121 -11.91 3.73 15.90
CA TYR A 121 -11.88 4.14 14.49
C TYR A 121 -11.30 3.06 13.56
N ARG A 122 -10.70 1.97 14.06
CA ARG A 122 -10.15 0.90 13.22
C ARG A 122 -11.22 0.27 12.32
N SER A 123 -10.82 -0.30 11.21
CA SER A 123 -11.73 -0.93 10.26
C SER A 123 -11.32 -2.36 9.95
N ARG A 124 -12.30 -3.24 9.83
CA ARG A 124 -12.10 -4.60 9.34
C ARG A 124 -11.65 -4.59 7.89
N PHE A 125 -10.87 -5.59 7.52
CA PHE A 125 -10.47 -5.85 6.14
C PHE A 125 -10.42 -7.35 5.86
N SER A 126 -10.14 -7.71 4.62
CA SER A 126 -9.95 -9.11 4.20
C SER A 126 -8.85 -9.18 3.16
N HIS A 127 -8.01 -10.21 3.21
CA HIS A 127 -6.96 -10.47 2.23
C HIS A 127 -7.49 -10.67 0.80
N ASP A 128 -8.76 -11.08 0.63
CA ASP A 128 -9.41 -11.14 -0.68
C ASP A 128 -9.59 -9.75 -1.32
N LYS A 129 -9.49 -8.69 -0.52
CA LYS A 129 -9.61 -7.28 -0.92
C LYS A 129 -8.35 -6.48 -0.62
N GLU A 130 -7.25 -7.17 -0.39
CA GLU A 130 -5.93 -6.64 -0.16
C GLU A 130 -5.00 -7.05 -1.30
N SER A 131 -4.17 -6.15 -1.75
CA SER A 131 -3.13 -6.45 -2.73
C SER A 131 -1.89 -5.59 -2.50
N ALA A 132 -0.71 -6.18 -2.71
CA ALA A 132 0.54 -5.45 -2.55
C ALA A 132 1.59 -5.95 -3.53
N ARG A 133 2.47 -5.04 -3.93
CA ARG A 133 3.65 -5.29 -4.76
C ARG A 133 4.73 -4.26 -4.41
N PRO A 134 5.98 -4.45 -4.81
CA PRO A 134 7.02 -3.46 -4.54
C PRO A 134 6.57 -2.04 -4.91
N GLY A 135 6.62 -1.13 -3.92
CA GLY A 135 6.23 0.27 -4.09
C GLY A 135 4.73 0.58 -4.16
N TYR A 136 3.86 -0.40 -3.97
CA TYR A 136 2.42 -0.20 -4.00
C TYR A 136 1.68 -1.13 -3.05
N TYR A 137 0.67 -0.59 -2.37
CA TYR A 137 -0.24 -1.33 -1.50
C TYR A 137 -1.68 -0.86 -1.72
N GLN A 138 -2.64 -1.77 -1.63
CA GLN A 138 -4.06 -1.46 -1.73
C GLN A 138 -4.88 -2.36 -0.80
N VAL A 139 -5.93 -1.79 -0.18
CA VAL A 139 -6.88 -2.53 0.65
C VAL A 139 -8.26 -1.87 0.65
N LEU A 140 -9.30 -2.67 0.82
CA LEU A 140 -10.66 -2.19 1.09
C LEU A 140 -10.92 -2.22 2.60
N LEU A 141 -11.12 -1.07 3.22
CA LEU A 141 -11.66 -0.92 4.57
C LEU A 141 -13.14 -1.24 4.54
N GLN A 142 -13.55 -2.37 5.14
CA GLN A 142 -14.88 -2.94 4.95
C GLN A 142 -15.97 -2.14 5.67
N ASP A 143 -15.69 -1.64 6.88
CA ASP A 143 -16.69 -1.00 7.72
C ASP A 143 -17.23 0.29 7.09
N ASP A 144 -16.37 1.05 6.41
CA ASP A 144 -16.73 2.30 5.74
C ASP A 144 -16.71 2.20 4.21
N SER A 145 -16.39 1.02 3.65
CA SER A 145 -16.26 0.77 2.21
C SER A 145 -15.30 1.75 1.51
N ILE A 146 -14.19 2.07 2.16
CA ILE A 146 -13.16 2.97 1.63
C ILE A 146 -12.06 2.15 0.96
N ASN A 147 -11.79 2.41 -0.31
CA ASN A 147 -10.59 1.84 -0.95
C ASN A 147 -9.38 2.74 -0.67
N VAL A 148 -8.35 2.14 -0.11
CA VAL A 148 -7.07 2.80 0.21
C VAL A 148 -6.00 2.30 -0.74
N GLU A 149 -5.25 3.21 -1.33
CA GLU A 149 -4.09 2.92 -2.15
C GLU A 149 -2.90 3.75 -1.67
N LEU A 150 -1.77 3.08 -1.55
CA LEU A 150 -0.53 3.68 -1.05
C LEU A 150 0.60 3.50 -2.06
N THR A 151 1.41 4.53 -2.23
CA THR A 151 2.68 4.45 -2.94
C THR A 151 3.70 5.37 -2.30
N ALA A 152 4.98 5.15 -2.55
CA ALA A 152 6.04 5.94 -1.95
C ALA A 152 7.12 6.30 -2.95
N THR A 153 7.76 7.44 -2.71
CA THR A 153 9.06 7.79 -3.27
C THR A 153 10.13 7.60 -2.19
N LEU A 154 11.35 7.97 -2.48
CA LEU A 154 12.45 7.90 -1.49
C LEU A 154 12.17 8.72 -0.22
N ARG A 155 11.35 9.79 -0.29
CA ARG A 155 11.15 10.75 0.80
C ARG A 155 9.71 11.18 1.03
N ALA A 156 8.76 10.67 0.27
CA ALA A 156 7.35 11.04 0.40
C ALA A 156 6.46 9.84 0.20
N GLY A 157 5.43 9.71 1.05
CA GLY A 157 4.33 8.77 0.89
C GLY A 157 3.14 9.46 0.24
N LEU A 158 2.42 8.75 -0.61
CA LEU A 158 1.17 9.20 -1.20
C LEU A 158 0.05 8.23 -0.83
N HIS A 159 -1.01 8.78 -0.27
CA HIS A 159 -2.25 8.07 0.02
C HIS A 159 -3.32 8.49 -0.97
N ARG A 160 -4.09 7.54 -1.48
CA ARG A 160 -5.32 7.79 -2.21
C ARG A 160 -6.47 7.07 -1.53
N TYR A 161 -7.45 7.81 -1.09
CA TYR A 161 -8.65 7.30 -0.45
C TYR A 161 -9.86 7.49 -1.37
N THR A 162 -10.50 6.39 -1.73
CA THR A 162 -11.74 6.43 -2.53
C THR A 162 -12.91 6.11 -1.62
N TYR A 163 -13.68 7.12 -1.30
CA TYR A 163 -14.87 7.04 -0.45
C TYR A 163 -16.12 6.66 -1.24
N PRO A 164 -17.13 6.06 -0.59
CA PRO A 164 -18.45 5.89 -1.18
C PRO A 164 -19.03 7.23 -1.62
N LYS A 165 -19.76 7.23 -2.75
CA LYS A 165 -20.34 8.47 -3.28
C LYS A 165 -21.33 9.08 -2.31
N GLY A 166 -21.13 10.35 -1.97
CA GLY A 166 -22.02 11.13 -1.09
C GLY A 166 -21.82 10.85 0.40
N SER A 167 -20.80 10.11 0.80
CA SER A 167 -20.45 9.90 2.19
C SER A 167 -19.85 11.16 2.84
N ASP A 168 -19.95 11.27 4.15
CA ASP A 168 -19.25 12.27 4.97
C ASP A 168 -17.79 11.83 5.17
N ALA A 169 -16.95 12.11 4.16
CA ALA A 169 -15.55 11.70 4.11
C ALA A 169 -14.72 12.49 5.13
N ARG A 170 -14.03 11.78 6.02
CA ARG A 170 -13.17 12.37 7.05
C ARG A 170 -11.84 11.63 7.12
N LEU A 171 -10.83 12.26 7.70
CA LEU A 171 -9.50 11.70 7.94
C LEU A 171 -9.10 11.96 9.40
N ILE A 172 -8.80 10.90 10.12
CA ILE A 172 -8.15 11.00 11.43
C ILE A 172 -6.63 11.04 11.18
N ILE A 173 -5.97 11.98 11.82
CA ILE A 173 -4.51 12.02 11.94
C ILE A 173 -4.22 11.82 13.41
N ASP A 174 -3.69 10.64 13.75
CA ASP A 174 -3.36 10.29 15.12
C ASP A 174 -1.84 10.39 15.30
N MET A 175 -1.45 11.17 16.31
CA MET A 175 -0.05 11.45 16.64
C MET A 175 0.44 10.64 17.86
N GLU A 176 -0.47 9.90 18.51
CA GLU A 176 -0.16 9.13 19.71
C GLU A 176 0.32 7.71 19.41
N PRO A 177 -0.19 7.01 18.38
CA PRO A 177 0.24 5.65 18.13
C PRO A 177 1.71 5.60 17.74
N THR A 178 2.47 4.90 18.56
CA THR A 178 3.83 4.48 18.21
C THR A 178 3.94 2.99 18.58
N ILE A 179 4.62 2.23 17.76
CA ILE A 179 4.86 0.82 18.04
C ILE A 179 5.72 0.76 19.32
N HIS A 180 5.16 0.13 20.36
CA HIS A 180 5.76 0.05 21.70
C HIS A 180 6.05 1.38 22.42
N GLY A 181 5.55 2.51 21.92
CA GLY A 181 5.69 3.81 22.59
C GLY A 181 7.11 4.35 22.72
N LEU A 182 8.04 3.87 21.90
CA LEU A 182 9.46 4.22 21.99
C LEU A 182 9.86 5.44 21.15
N SER A 183 9.02 5.83 20.18
CA SER A 183 9.37 6.82 19.17
C SER A 183 9.00 8.27 19.59
N LEU A 184 8.45 8.51 20.77
CA LEU A 184 8.07 9.86 21.18
C LEU A 184 9.29 10.69 21.49
N ILE A 185 9.63 11.60 20.61
CA ILE A 185 10.46 12.76 20.94
C ILE A 185 9.57 13.70 21.74
N HIS A 186 9.73 13.70 23.05
CA HIS A 186 9.19 14.77 23.89
C HIS A 186 9.96 16.06 23.59
N ILE A 187 9.33 16.94 22.83
CA ILE A 187 9.80 18.32 22.69
C ILE A 187 9.23 19.15 23.84
#